data_b7e164e70967d69b8fb0ba26defa41f7
#
_entry.id   b7e164e70967d69b8fb0ba26defa41f7
#
_cell.length_a   1.000
_cell.length_b   1.000
_cell.length_c   1.000
_cell.angle_alpha   90.00
_cell.angle_beta   90.00
_cell.angle_gamma   90.00
#
_symmetry.space_group_name_H-M   'P 1'
#
loop_
_entity.id
_entity.type
_entity.pdbx_description
1 polymer ?
#
loop_
_entity_poly.entity_id
_entity_poly.type
_entity_poly.pdbx_seq_one_letter_code
_entity_poly.pdbx_strand_id
1 'polypeptide(L)'
;MSDLVSVIEAIYRVDLPGATWLGEILTAARPLFDHGLGVWGGTYRACAGGIEFETLAARGVRLPGWMTLARRSGPHLGAASMARSVFSRTFGNAREMLPNYDDLLLARGARAFGIEDAVGFNALDPSGYGVLVSAPMGARASFSEGSSERWSRVAVHLGAACRLRRRFAGDPTGTPVAVLDHAAAVLDPGGRVVHATAAAAAPETRAMLRGAATAIDRARARLRRQDPDEALAQWRAMVDARWSIVDHYDRDGRRYVIARQNQPEPRLPGSLTLRERQVVGFAALGRSNKLIAYELGLSESAIATHLSNAAKKLGLHSRVELVRSFAGTFTAPKTNGPC
;
A
#
# COMPACT_ATOMS: atom_id res chain seq x y z
N MET A 1 -20.23 10.91 6.03
CA MET A 1 -19.33 11.81 5.30
C MET A 1 -18.03 11.02 5.06
N SER A 2 -17.65 10.82 3.81
CA SER A 2 -16.43 10.08 3.48
C SER A 2 -15.21 10.96 3.73
N ASP A 3 -14.16 10.39 4.31
CA ASP A 3 -12.86 11.03 4.57
C ASP A 3 -11.73 10.00 4.42
N LEU A 4 -10.48 10.43 4.52
CA LEU A 4 -9.32 9.54 4.37
C LEU A 4 -9.28 8.42 5.42
N VAL A 5 -9.82 8.65 6.61
CA VAL A 5 -9.93 7.61 7.65
C VAL A 5 -10.86 6.50 7.18
N SER A 6 -12.00 6.83 6.55
CA SER A 6 -12.90 5.84 5.95
C SER A 6 -12.22 4.99 4.87
N VAL A 7 -11.33 5.60 4.07
CA VAL A 7 -10.53 4.86 3.07
C VAL A 7 -9.59 3.87 3.75
N ILE A 8 -8.90 4.30 4.83
CA ILE A 8 -7.99 3.42 5.57
C ILE A 8 -8.77 2.29 6.27
N GLU A 9 -9.93 2.59 6.85
CA GLU A 9 -10.81 1.56 7.44
C GLU A 9 -11.19 0.50 6.41
N ALA A 10 -11.57 0.90 5.20
CA ALA A 10 -11.85 -0.03 4.09
C ALA A 10 -10.61 -0.84 3.67
N ILE A 11 -9.43 -0.20 3.65
CA ILE A 11 -8.15 -0.86 3.34
C ILE A 11 -7.86 -2.00 4.32
N TYR A 12 -8.16 -1.83 5.60
CA TYR A 12 -7.90 -2.85 6.63
C TYR A 12 -9.02 -3.89 6.81
N ARG A 13 -10.07 -3.85 5.98
CA ARG A 13 -11.03 -4.98 5.87
C ARG A 13 -10.39 -6.16 5.13
N VAL A 14 -9.27 -6.62 5.65
CA VAL A 14 -8.42 -7.66 5.03
C VAL A 14 -9.06 -9.06 5.01
N ASP A 15 -10.12 -9.24 5.76
CA ASP A 15 -10.98 -10.43 5.85
C ASP A 15 -11.85 -10.65 4.59
N LEU A 16 -12.11 -9.59 3.81
CA LEU A 16 -13.00 -9.65 2.66
C LEU A 16 -12.35 -10.35 1.44
N PRO A 17 -13.12 -11.04 0.58
CA PRO A 17 -12.63 -11.55 -0.71
C PRO A 17 -12.01 -10.45 -1.57
N GLY A 18 -11.01 -10.77 -2.41
CA GLY A 18 -10.21 -9.79 -3.13
C GLY A 18 -10.99 -8.73 -3.90
N ALA A 19 -11.99 -9.14 -4.70
CA ALA A 19 -12.82 -8.21 -5.47
C ALA A 19 -13.72 -7.35 -4.57
N THR A 20 -14.28 -7.93 -3.50
CA THR A 20 -15.10 -7.21 -2.51
C THR A 20 -14.26 -6.20 -1.75
N TRP A 21 -13.08 -6.61 -1.25
CA TRP A 21 -12.14 -5.73 -0.57
C TRP A 21 -11.78 -4.50 -1.43
N LEU A 22 -11.38 -4.72 -2.67
CA LEU A 22 -11.05 -3.63 -3.59
C LEU A 22 -12.28 -2.75 -3.85
N GLY A 23 -13.46 -3.35 -3.97
CA GLY A 23 -14.72 -2.64 -4.13
C GLY A 23 -15.08 -1.73 -2.96
N GLU A 24 -14.83 -2.15 -1.71
CA GLU A 24 -15.03 -1.33 -0.51
C GLU A 24 -14.07 -0.14 -0.48
N ILE A 25 -12.79 -0.36 -0.81
CA ILE A 25 -11.79 0.72 -0.92
C ILE A 25 -12.24 1.76 -1.94
N LEU A 26 -12.67 1.31 -3.14
CA LEU A 26 -13.13 2.21 -4.19
C LEU A 26 -14.40 2.96 -3.78
N THR A 27 -15.31 2.32 -3.06
CA THR A 27 -16.53 2.95 -2.54
C THR A 27 -16.18 4.06 -1.53
N ALA A 28 -15.25 3.80 -0.63
CA ALA A 28 -14.79 4.79 0.36
C ALA A 28 -13.99 5.94 -0.29
N ALA A 29 -13.14 5.64 -1.27
CA ALA A 29 -12.31 6.64 -1.94
C ALA A 29 -13.10 7.51 -2.93
N ARG A 30 -14.15 6.99 -3.55
CA ARG A 30 -14.89 7.64 -4.61
C ARG A 30 -15.31 9.08 -4.30
N PRO A 31 -15.94 9.42 -3.16
CA PRO A 31 -16.37 10.78 -2.87
C PRO A 31 -15.24 11.81 -2.75
N LEU A 32 -14.00 11.34 -2.56
CA LEU A 32 -12.80 12.16 -2.38
C LEU A 32 -11.92 12.20 -3.63
N PHE A 33 -12.11 11.25 -4.54
CA PHE A 33 -11.14 10.93 -5.59
C PHE A 33 -11.75 10.88 -6.99
N ASP A 34 -13.09 10.77 -7.12
CA ASP A 34 -13.81 10.73 -8.41
C ASP A 34 -13.91 12.13 -9.03
N HIS A 35 -13.43 12.26 -10.25
CA HIS A 35 -13.51 13.47 -11.07
C HIS A 35 -14.69 13.42 -12.07
N GLY A 36 -15.75 12.68 -11.74
CA GLY A 36 -16.98 12.57 -12.55
C GLY A 36 -17.01 11.36 -13.49
N LEU A 37 -15.90 10.66 -13.66
CA LEU A 37 -15.79 9.48 -14.53
C LEU A 37 -15.69 8.15 -13.77
N GLY A 38 -15.86 8.19 -12.44
CA GLY A 38 -15.75 7.05 -11.54
C GLY A 38 -14.31 6.77 -11.11
N VAL A 39 -14.16 5.71 -10.33
CA VAL A 39 -12.89 5.21 -9.83
C VAL A 39 -12.73 3.74 -10.14
N TRP A 40 -11.51 3.29 -10.38
CA TRP A 40 -11.18 1.89 -10.60
C TRP A 40 -9.88 1.54 -9.92
N GLY A 41 -9.59 0.27 -9.79
CA GLY A 41 -8.33 -0.18 -9.23
C GLY A 41 -8.10 -1.65 -9.46
N GLY A 42 -6.90 -2.10 -9.11
CA GLY A 42 -6.52 -3.50 -9.24
C GLY A 42 -5.37 -3.88 -8.33
N THR A 43 -5.39 -5.13 -7.87
CA THR A 43 -4.20 -5.78 -7.36
C THR A 43 -3.38 -6.28 -8.55
N TYR A 44 -2.07 -6.20 -8.45
CA TYR A 44 -1.19 -6.56 -9.55
C TYR A 44 0.13 -7.17 -9.07
N ARG A 45 0.79 -7.85 -9.99
CA ARG A 45 2.16 -8.31 -9.90
C ARG A 45 3.02 -7.48 -10.84
N ALA A 46 4.14 -6.94 -10.34
CA ALA A 46 5.11 -6.23 -11.17
C ALA A 46 5.96 -7.22 -11.97
N CYS A 47 6.12 -6.95 -13.25
CA CYS A 47 6.91 -7.74 -14.21
C CYS A 47 8.00 -6.87 -14.83
N ALA A 48 8.92 -7.46 -15.61
CA ALA A 48 10.04 -6.73 -16.21
C ALA A 48 9.62 -5.57 -17.13
N GLY A 49 8.48 -5.70 -17.84
CA GLY A 49 7.97 -4.70 -18.79
C GLY A 49 6.70 -3.98 -18.36
N GLY A 50 6.10 -4.33 -17.22
CA GLY A 50 4.82 -3.77 -16.84
C GLY A 50 4.24 -4.35 -15.56
N ILE A 51 2.91 -4.33 -15.47
CA ILE A 51 2.15 -4.93 -14.38
C ILE A 51 1.11 -5.90 -14.92
N GLU A 52 0.92 -6.99 -14.24
CA GLU A 52 -0.13 -7.97 -14.51
C GLU A 52 -1.21 -7.87 -13.45
N PHE A 53 -2.42 -7.50 -13.83
CA PHE A 53 -3.52 -7.39 -12.90
C PHE A 53 -4.09 -8.76 -12.52
N GLU A 54 -4.14 -9.06 -11.23
CA GLU A 54 -4.78 -10.25 -10.66
C GLU A 54 -6.29 -10.00 -10.47
N THR A 55 -6.63 -8.90 -9.82
CA THR A 55 -8.02 -8.49 -9.55
C THR A 55 -8.23 -7.09 -10.05
N LEU A 56 -9.39 -6.82 -10.66
CA LEU A 56 -9.82 -5.50 -11.07
C LEU A 56 -11.23 -5.22 -10.53
N ALA A 57 -11.48 -3.98 -10.11
CA ALA A 57 -12.80 -3.49 -9.72
C ALA A 57 -12.98 -2.04 -10.13
N ALA A 58 -14.24 -1.60 -10.24
CA ALA A 58 -14.58 -0.22 -10.54
C ALA A 58 -15.85 0.21 -9.78
N ARG A 59 -15.99 1.52 -9.55
CA ARG A 59 -17.18 2.15 -8.99
C ARG A 59 -17.50 3.42 -9.76
N GLY A 60 -18.71 3.49 -10.30
CA GLY A 60 -19.18 4.64 -11.08
C GLY A 60 -18.55 4.81 -12.47
N VAL A 61 -17.65 3.92 -12.88
CA VAL A 61 -17.07 3.93 -14.23
C VAL A 61 -18.10 3.41 -15.23
N ARG A 62 -18.52 4.29 -16.15
CA ARG A 62 -19.51 3.99 -17.19
C ARG A 62 -18.85 3.91 -18.58
N LEU A 63 -17.67 3.33 -18.66
CA LEU A 63 -16.86 3.24 -19.87
C LEU A 63 -16.80 1.78 -20.33
N PRO A 64 -17.55 1.39 -21.37
CA PRO A 64 -17.55 0.02 -21.89
C PRO A 64 -16.13 -0.42 -22.26
N GLY A 65 -15.73 -1.62 -21.85
CA GLY A 65 -14.41 -2.17 -22.17
C GLY A 65 -13.22 -1.56 -21.40
N TRP A 66 -13.45 -0.55 -20.55
CA TRP A 66 -12.36 0.10 -19.78
C TRP A 66 -11.51 -0.88 -18.98
N MET A 67 -12.13 -1.80 -18.25
CA MET A 67 -11.41 -2.79 -17.43
C MET A 67 -10.61 -3.77 -18.30
N THR A 68 -11.11 -4.10 -19.48
CA THR A 68 -10.39 -4.93 -20.48
C THR A 68 -9.18 -4.16 -21.02
N LEU A 69 -9.36 -2.88 -21.34
CA LEU A 69 -8.28 -2.00 -21.79
C LEU A 69 -7.20 -1.86 -20.72
N ALA A 70 -7.57 -1.60 -19.46
CA ALA A 70 -6.65 -1.50 -18.34
C ALA A 70 -5.83 -2.79 -18.17
N ARG A 71 -6.50 -3.95 -18.18
CA ARG A 71 -5.84 -5.26 -18.08
C ARG A 71 -4.84 -5.50 -19.21
N ARG A 72 -5.21 -5.19 -20.45
CA ARG A 72 -4.35 -5.38 -21.63
C ARG A 72 -3.16 -4.40 -21.66
N SER A 73 -3.33 -3.20 -21.11
CA SER A 73 -2.28 -2.17 -21.12
C SER A 73 -1.21 -2.40 -20.06
N GLY A 74 -1.56 -3.04 -18.94
CA GLY A 74 -0.66 -3.25 -17.81
C GLY A 74 0.69 -3.88 -18.18
N PRO A 75 0.74 -5.01 -18.92
CA PRO A 75 2.00 -5.67 -19.32
C PRO A 75 2.88 -4.83 -20.25
N HIS A 76 2.33 -3.80 -20.88
CA HIS A 76 3.01 -2.98 -21.90
C HIS A 76 3.37 -1.56 -21.44
N LEU A 77 3.51 -1.33 -20.15
CA LEU A 77 3.89 -0.01 -19.62
C LEU A 77 5.30 0.42 -20.02
N GLY A 78 6.21 -0.54 -20.22
CA GLY A 78 7.61 -0.30 -20.51
C GLY A 78 8.47 0.01 -19.27
N ALA A 79 9.75 -0.33 -19.33
CA ALA A 79 10.68 -0.21 -18.20
C ALA A 79 10.81 1.23 -17.68
N ALA A 80 10.81 2.24 -18.56
CA ALA A 80 10.90 3.66 -18.15
C ALA A 80 9.66 4.12 -17.38
N SER A 81 8.48 3.69 -17.81
CA SER A 81 7.22 3.99 -17.11
C SER A 81 7.14 3.27 -15.78
N MET A 82 7.58 2.00 -15.72
CA MET A 82 7.68 1.25 -14.47
C MET A 82 8.58 1.96 -13.47
N ALA A 83 9.77 2.39 -13.89
CA ALA A 83 10.72 3.07 -13.02
C ALA A 83 10.18 4.41 -12.46
N ARG A 84 9.43 5.17 -13.26
CA ARG A 84 8.94 6.49 -12.86
C ARG A 84 7.58 6.47 -12.15
N SER A 85 6.70 5.54 -12.48
CA SER A 85 5.35 5.48 -11.91
C SER A 85 5.21 4.44 -10.83
N VAL A 86 5.39 3.16 -11.20
CA VAL A 86 5.11 2.05 -10.30
C VAL A 86 6.12 1.99 -9.17
N PHE A 87 7.40 2.26 -9.46
CA PHE A 87 8.46 2.15 -8.47
C PHE A 87 8.71 3.45 -7.70
N SER A 88 8.63 4.63 -8.31
CA SER A 88 9.12 5.86 -7.66
C SER A 88 8.05 6.73 -7.02
N ARG A 89 6.80 6.65 -7.45
CA ARG A 89 5.73 7.51 -6.94
C ARG A 89 4.57 6.72 -6.36
N THR A 90 4.04 7.22 -5.25
CA THR A 90 2.86 6.66 -4.59
C THR A 90 1.58 7.37 -4.97
N PHE A 91 1.66 8.61 -5.45
CA PHE A 91 0.53 9.43 -5.86
C PHE A 91 0.94 10.40 -6.97
N GLY A 92 0.05 10.68 -7.90
CA GLY A 92 0.22 11.69 -8.94
C GLY A 92 -0.65 11.45 -10.15
N ASN A 93 -0.50 12.35 -11.13
CA ASN A 93 -1.13 12.25 -12.43
C ASN A 93 -0.40 11.26 -13.32
N ALA A 94 -1.17 10.55 -14.15
CA ALA A 94 -0.59 9.58 -15.07
C ALA A 94 0.39 10.22 -16.06
N ARG A 95 0.10 11.43 -16.56
CA ARG A 95 1.02 12.18 -17.45
C ARG A 95 2.34 12.56 -16.82
N GLU A 96 2.33 12.90 -15.52
CA GLU A 96 3.55 13.22 -14.78
C GLU A 96 4.36 11.98 -14.44
N MET A 97 3.66 10.88 -14.21
CA MET A 97 4.29 9.62 -13.80
C MET A 97 4.78 8.80 -14.98
N LEU A 98 4.12 8.88 -16.14
CA LEU A 98 4.38 8.04 -17.31
C LEU A 98 4.98 8.92 -18.43
N PRO A 99 6.30 8.87 -18.67
CA PRO A 99 6.98 9.76 -19.62
C PRO A 99 6.48 9.61 -21.06
N ASN A 100 5.95 8.46 -21.41
CA ASN A 100 5.38 8.15 -22.72
C ASN A 100 3.85 7.95 -22.65
N TYR A 101 3.17 8.71 -21.76
CA TYR A 101 1.73 8.54 -21.51
C TYR A 101 0.90 8.49 -22.79
N ASP A 102 1.16 9.43 -23.72
CA ASP A 102 0.39 9.54 -24.95
C ASP A 102 0.56 8.37 -25.92
N ASP A 103 1.64 7.62 -25.79
CA ASP A 103 1.93 6.43 -26.62
C ASP A 103 1.34 5.15 -26.03
N LEU A 104 0.95 5.16 -24.75
CA LEU A 104 0.41 3.99 -24.11
C LEU A 104 -0.96 3.58 -24.70
N LEU A 105 -1.17 2.28 -24.85
CA LEU A 105 -2.44 1.72 -25.31
C LEU A 105 -3.62 2.22 -24.45
N LEU A 106 -3.43 2.32 -23.13
CA LEU A 106 -4.42 2.83 -22.20
C LEU A 106 -4.80 4.27 -22.51
N ALA A 107 -3.80 5.15 -22.72
CA ALA A 107 -4.03 6.57 -22.99
C ALA A 107 -4.69 6.80 -24.35
N ARG A 108 -4.28 6.05 -25.38
CA ARG A 108 -4.90 6.12 -26.72
C ARG A 108 -6.36 5.70 -26.65
N GLY A 109 -6.67 4.60 -25.95
CA GLY A 109 -8.03 4.15 -25.74
C GLY A 109 -8.85 5.12 -24.89
N ALA A 110 -8.23 5.72 -23.87
CA ALA A 110 -8.86 6.68 -22.96
C ALA A 110 -9.40 7.92 -23.68
N ARG A 111 -8.63 8.45 -24.65
CA ARG A 111 -9.06 9.62 -25.44
C ARG A 111 -10.36 9.40 -26.22
N ALA A 112 -10.61 8.19 -26.69
CA ALA A 112 -11.89 7.85 -27.33
C ALA A 112 -13.11 7.99 -26.40
N PHE A 113 -12.87 8.02 -25.09
CA PHE A 113 -13.86 8.22 -24.04
C PHE A 113 -13.82 9.62 -23.42
N GLY A 114 -13.11 10.58 -24.01
CA GLY A 114 -12.95 11.94 -23.45
C GLY A 114 -12.08 12.00 -22.19
N ILE A 115 -11.21 11.03 -21.98
CA ILE A 115 -10.29 10.99 -20.85
C ILE A 115 -8.96 11.63 -21.30
N GLU A 116 -8.60 12.75 -20.67
CA GLU A 116 -7.36 13.50 -20.95
C GLU A 116 -6.20 13.08 -20.04
N ASP A 117 -6.51 12.68 -18.82
CA ASP A 117 -5.52 12.28 -17.81
C ASP A 117 -6.15 11.32 -16.80
N ALA A 118 -5.36 10.84 -15.84
CA ALA A 118 -5.84 10.10 -14.69
C ALA A 118 -4.99 10.47 -13.47
N VAL A 119 -5.61 10.53 -12.31
CA VAL A 119 -4.89 10.58 -11.04
C VAL A 119 -4.91 9.19 -10.41
N GLY A 120 -3.84 8.85 -9.70
CA GLY A 120 -3.76 7.55 -9.03
C GLY A 120 -2.90 7.59 -7.77
N PHE A 121 -3.19 6.65 -6.87
CA PHE A 121 -2.26 6.27 -5.82
C PHE A 121 -1.93 4.78 -5.94
N ASN A 122 -0.67 4.49 -5.72
CA ASN A 122 -0.08 3.18 -5.98
C ASN A 122 0.74 2.70 -4.80
N ALA A 123 0.53 1.47 -4.40
CA ALA A 123 1.29 0.80 -3.37
C ALA A 123 1.96 -0.44 -3.96
N LEU A 124 3.27 -0.42 -4.05
CA LEU A 124 4.08 -1.58 -4.42
C LEU A 124 4.89 -2.02 -3.21
N ASP A 125 4.76 -3.30 -2.87
CA ASP A 125 5.57 -3.95 -1.85
C ASP A 125 6.90 -4.46 -2.45
N PRO A 126 7.99 -4.49 -1.68
CA PRO A 126 9.26 -5.06 -2.12
C PRO A 126 9.22 -6.52 -2.56
N SER A 127 8.11 -7.23 -2.35
CA SER A 127 7.88 -8.58 -2.91
C SER A 127 7.45 -8.58 -4.39
N GLY A 128 7.22 -7.41 -4.99
CA GLY A 128 6.76 -7.27 -6.37
C GLY A 128 5.24 -7.28 -6.55
N TYR A 129 4.47 -7.28 -5.46
CA TYR A 129 3.01 -7.21 -5.51
C TYR A 129 2.51 -5.84 -5.09
N GLY A 130 1.49 -5.35 -5.76
CA GLY A 130 0.96 -4.02 -5.50
C GLY A 130 -0.54 -3.88 -5.69
N VAL A 131 -1.01 -2.69 -5.37
CA VAL A 131 -2.39 -2.24 -5.57
C VAL A 131 -2.37 -0.84 -6.15
N LEU A 132 -3.12 -0.63 -7.20
CA LEU A 132 -3.36 0.67 -7.83
C LEU A 132 -4.81 1.07 -7.65
N VAL A 133 -5.05 2.32 -7.30
CA VAL A 133 -6.36 2.98 -7.37
C VAL A 133 -6.23 4.20 -8.27
N SER A 134 -7.14 4.38 -9.21
CA SER A 134 -7.08 5.45 -10.20
C SER A 134 -8.46 6.02 -10.51
N ALA A 135 -8.49 7.32 -10.79
CA ALA A 135 -9.65 8.05 -11.28
C ALA A 135 -9.33 8.68 -12.63
N PRO A 136 -10.06 8.31 -13.70
CA PRO A 136 -9.98 8.98 -14.99
C PRO A 136 -10.46 10.43 -14.87
N MET A 137 -9.87 11.35 -15.64
CA MET A 137 -10.20 12.78 -15.65
C MET A 137 -10.44 13.26 -17.08
N GLY A 138 -11.52 14.02 -17.29
CA GLY A 138 -11.83 14.68 -18.57
C GLY A 138 -11.00 15.95 -18.84
N ALA A 139 -10.19 16.38 -17.88
CA ALA A 139 -9.27 17.49 -18.01
C ALA A 139 -8.01 17.25 -17.19
N ARG A 140 -6.93 17.95 -17.53
CA ARG A 140 -5.70 17.94 -16.72
C ARG A 140 -5.95 18.64 -15.39
N ALA A 141 -5.44 18.09 -14.31
CA ALA A 141 -5.48 18.71 -12.99
C ALA A 141 -4.09 18.66 -12.33
N SER A 142 -3.83 19.63 -11.47
CA SER A 142 -2.68 19.63 -10.57
C SER A 142 -3.15 19.43 -9.14
N PHE A 143 -2.33 18.79 -8.34
CA PHE A 143 -2.63 18.52 -6.93
C PHE A 143 -1.63 19.25 -6.04
N SER A 144 -2.11 19.80 -4.93
CA SER A 144 -1.24 20.44 -3.95
C SER A 144 -0.29 19.41 -3.32
N GLU A 145 0.85 19.89 -2.83
CA GLU A 145 1.82 19.05 -2.12
C GLU A 145 1.18 18.36 -0.91
N GLY A 146 0.37 19.07 -0.13
CA GLY A 146 -0.37 18.51 1.00
C GLY A 146 -1.34 17.39 0.60
N SER A 147 -2.03 17.52 -0.54
CA SER A 147 -2.87 16.45 -1.07
C SER A 147 -2.04 15.23 -1.47
N SER A 148 -0.92 15.45 -2.14
CA SER A 148 0.00 14.40 -2.56
C SER A 148 0.58 13.65 -1.36
N GLU A 149 0.94 14.35 -0.29
CA GLU A 149 1.45 13.74 0.94
C GLU A 149 0.39 12.87 1.62
N ARG A 150 -0.85 13.36 1.75
CA ARG A 150 -1.96 12.59 2.36
C ARG A 150 -2.24 11.31 1.61
N TRP A 151 -2.37 11.36 0.29
CA TRP A 151 -2.63 10.17 -0.53
C TRP A 151 -1.43 9.22 -0.58
N SER A 152 -0.20 9.75 -0.49
CA SER A 152 0.99 8.91 -0.33
C SER A 152 0.99 8.13 0.98
N ARG A 153 0.49 8.71 2.07
CA ARG A 153 0.29 7.99 3.35
C ARG A 153 -0.78 6.91 3.21
N VAL A 154 -1.91 7.21 2.54
CA VAL A 154 -2.94 6.19 2.24
C VAL A 154 -2.35 5.04 1.42
N ALA A 155 -1.48 5.32 0.45
CA ALA A 155 -0.80 4.29 -0.34
C ALA A 155 0.09 3.38 0.54
N VAL A 156 0.74 3.91 1.57
CA VAL A 156 1.51 3.10 2.52
C VAL A 156 0.61 2.10 3.26
N HIS A 157 -0.56 2.54 3.74
CA HIS A 157 -1.54 1.65 4.37
C HIS A 157 -2.05 0.59 3.39
N LEU A 158 -2.27 0.96 2.13
CA LEU A 158 -2.70 0.03 1.09
C LEU A 158 -1.65 -1.06 0.84
N GLY A 159 -0.36 -0.72 0.81
CA GLY A 159 0.74 -1.67 0.70
C GLY A 159 0.83 -2.63 1.90
N ALA A 160 0.68 -2.09 3.11
CA ALA A 160 0.69 -2.88 4.34
C ALA A 160 -0.48 -3.88 4.38
N ALA A 161 -1.69 -3.47 3.99
CA ALA A 161 -2.86 -4.34 3.94
C ALA A 161 -2.75 -5.38 2.82
N CYS A 162 -2.21 -5.03 1.66
CA CYS A 162 -1.94 -5.97 0.57
C CYS A 162 -0.98 -7.07 1.02
N ARG A 163 0.12 -6.71 1.69
CA ARG A 163 1.09 -7.64 2.26
C ARG A 163 0.44 -8.58 3.30
N LEU A 164 -0.41 -8.03 4.17
CA LEU A 164 -1.15 -8.80 5.17
C LEU A 164 -2.11 -9.80 4.50
N ARG A 165 -2.89 -9.35 3.52
CA ARG A 165 -3.82 -10.23 2.76
C ARG A 165 -3.10 -11.37 2.06
N ARG A 166 -1.93 -11.12 1.48
CA ARG A 166 -1.15 -12.18 0.82
C ARG A 166 -0.66 -13.25 1.79
N ARG A 167 -0.35 -12.88 3.02
CA ARG A 167 -0.02 -13.86 4.07
C ARG A 167 -1.22 -14.74 4.44
N PHE A 168 -2.44 -14.19 4.39
CA PHE A 168 -3.66 -14.98 4.61
C PHE A 168 -4.02 -15.88 3.42
N ALA A 169 -3.83 -15.40 2.19
CA ALA A 169 -4.11 -16.18 0.98
C ALA A 169 -3.21 -17.41 0.83
N GLY A 170 -2.07 -17.47 1.53
CA GLY A 170 -1.22 -18.65 1.62
C GLY A 170 -1.76 -19.73 2.55
N ASP A 171 -2.84 -19.47 3.27
CA ASP A 171 -3.54 -20.47 4.09
C ASP A 171 -4.66 -21.12 3.25
N PRO A 172 -4.56 -22.43 2.94
CA PRO A 172 -5.53 -23.14 2.10
C PRO A 172 -6.93 -23.23 2.70
N THR A 173 -7.10 -22.90 3.98
CA THR A 173 -8.39 -23.04 4.66
C THR A 173 -9.35 -21.86 4.40
N GLY A 174 -8.84 -20.69 3.99
CA GLY A 174 -9.66 -19.51 3.56
C GLY A 174 -10.74 -19.06 4.54
N THR A 175 -10.76 -19.62 5.74
CA THR A 175 -11.80 -19.39 6.73
C THR A 175 -11.53 -18.15 7.57
N PRO A 176 -12.56 -17.43 8.05
CA PRO A 176 -12.42 -16.33 9.01
C PRO A 176 -11.67 -16.72 10.29
N VAL A 177 -11.57 -18.01 10.60
CA VAL A 177 -10.80 -18.59 11.73
C VAL A 177 -9.31 -18.31 11.58
N ALA A 178 -8.77 -18.31 10.35
CA ALA A 178 -7.37 -17.97 10.08
C ALA A 178 -6.98 -16.55 10.54
N VAL A 179 -7.96 -15.67 10.75
CA VAL A 179 -7.72 -14.33 11.29
C VAL A 179 -7.22 -14.40 12.74
N LEU A 180 -7.67 -15.34 13.55
CA LEU A 180 -7.24 -15.52 14.93
C LEU A 180 -6.00 -16.41 15.06
N ASP A 181 -5.85 -17.42 14.22
CA ASP A 181 -4.78 -18.43 14.32
C ASP A 181 -3.37 -17.86 14.16
N HIS A 182 -3.24 -16.74 13.46
CA HIS A 182 -1.96 -16.02 13.28
C HIS A 182 -1.90 -14.71 14.06
N ALA A 183 -2.80 -14.46 15.00
CA ALA A 183 -2.76 -13.29 15.85
C ALA A 183 -1.56 -13.37 16.80
N ALA A 184 -0.68 -12.39 16.75
CA ALA A 184 0.40 -12.27 17.72
C ALA A 184 -0.10 -11.70 19.04
N ALA A 185 -1.11 -10.84 19.02
CA ALA A 185 -1.86 -10.42 20.20
C ALA A 185 -3.33 -10.14 19.84
N VAL A 186 -4.20 -10.32 20.82
CA VAL A 186 -5.62 -9.95 20.79
C VAL A 186 -5.85 -8.96 21.93
N LEU A 187 -6.45 -7.82 21.61
CA LEU A 187 -6.80 -6.79 22.55
C LEU A 187 -8.33 -6.63 22.59
N ASP A 188 -8.86 -6.30 23.76
CA ASP A 188 -10.24 -5.86 23.88
C ASP A 188 -10.41 -4.41 23.34
N PRO A 189 -11.64 -3.91 23.18
CA PRO A 189 -11.89 -2.55 22.72
C PRO A 189 -11.26 -1.46 23.59
N GLY A 190 -10.99 -1.73 24.87
CA GLY A 190 -10.29 -0.84 25.79
C GLY A 190 -8.77 -0.86 25.65
N GLY A 191 -8.24 -1.67 24.72
CA GLY A 191 -6.81 -1.81 24.49
C GLY A 191 -6.10 -2.75 25.47
N ARG A 192 -6.84 -3.49 26.32
CA ARG A 192 -6.24 -4.48 27.21
C ARG A 192 -5.89 -5.73 26.41
N VAL A 193 -4.65 -6.21 26.55
CA VAL A 193 -4.19 -7.46 25.91
C VAL A 193 -4.86 -8.66 26.58
N VAL A 194 -5.70 -9.35 25.83
CA VAL A 194 -6.43 -10.56 26.26
C VAL A 194 -5.59 -11.81 25.99
N HIS A 195 -4.87 -11.82 24.87
CA HIS A 195 -3.97 -12.90 24.47
C HIS A 195 -2.71 -12.33 23.82
N ALA A 196 -1.56 -12.95 24.04
CA ALA A 196 -0.32 -12.60 23.37
C ALA A 196 0.56 -13.84 23.20
N THR A 197 1.08 -14.05 21.99
CA THR A 197 2.14 -15.03 21.73
C THR A 197 3.49 -14.50 22.21
N ALA A 198 4.54 -15.35 22.17
CA ALA A 198 5.90 -14.96 22.56
C ALA A 198 6.39 -13.67 21.85
N ALA A 199 6.02 -13.49 20.59
CA ALA A 199 6.40 -12.31 19.82
C ALA A 199 5.84 -10.97 20.37
N ALA A 200 4.67 -11.01 21.04
CA ALA A 200 4.00 -9.86 21.63
C ALA A 200 4.02 -9.89 23.18
N ALA A 201 4.75 -10.83 23.80
CA ALA A 201 4.75 -11.01 25.23
C ALA A 201 5.50 -9.94 26.01
N ALA A 202 6.50 -9.29 25.39
CA ALA A 202 7.32 -8.25 26.04
C ALA A 202 6.43 -7.08 26.53
N PRO A 203 6.66 -6.57 27.77
CA PRO A 203 5.87 -5.47 28.32
C PRO A 203 5.84 -4.23 27.43
N GLU A 204 6.97 -3.88 26.81
CA GLU A 204 7.11 -2.74 25.89
C GLU A 204 6.24 -2.93 24.63
N THR A 205 6.24 -4.14 24.05
CA THR A 205 5.39 -4.46 22.90
C THR A 205 3.91 -4.37 23.26
N ARG A 206 3.50 -4.89 24.43
CA ARG A 206 2.12 -4.76 24.91
C ARG A 206 1.71 -3.30 25.12
N ALA A 207 2.60 -2.48 25.68
CA ALA A 207 2.34 -1.05 25.89
C ALA A 207 2.18 -0.33 24.54
N MET A 208 3.05 -0.62 23.59
CA MET A 208 2.97 -0.09 22.22
C MET A 208 1.67 -0.48 21.53
N LEU A 209 1.28 -1.75 21.55
CA LEU A 209 0.04 -2.24 20.94
C LEU A 209 -1.21 -1.62 21.57
N ARG A 210 -1.21 -1.43 22.90
CA ARG A 210 -2.29 -0.72 23.62
C ARG A 210 -2.37 0.73 23.16
N GLY A 211 -1.23 1.42 23.10
CA GLY A 211 -1.17 2.81 22.63
C GLY A 211 -1.70 2.94 21.20
N ALA A 212 -1.32 2.03 20.32
CA ALA A 212 -1.77 1.99 18.93
C ALA A 212 -3.29 1.77 18.82
N ALA A 213 -3.86 0.80 19.54
CA ALA A 213 -5.30 0.56 19.55
C ALA A 213 -6.07 1.79 20.01
N THR A 214 -5.60 2.44 21.08
CA THR A 214 -6.22 3.69 21.61
C THR A 214 -6.09 4.84 20.60
N ALA A 215 -4.96 4.98 19.91
CA ALA A 215 -4.74 6.01 18.90
C ALA A 215 -5.71 5.87 17.73
N ILE A 216 -5.91 4.64 17.25
CA ILE A 216 -6.86 4.33 16.18
C ILE A 216 -8.29 4.67 16.58
N ASP A 217 -8.69 4.33 17.79
CA ASP A 217 -10.04 4.64 18.26
C ASP A 217 -10.28 6.16 18.39
N ARG A 218 -9.27 6.92 18.82
CA ARG A 218 -9.33 8.40 18.79
C ARG A 218 -9.47 8.94 17.38
N ALA A 219 -8.70 8.39 16.44
CA ALA A 219 -8.73 8.79 15.02
C ALA A 219 -10.11 8.55 14.39
N ARG A 220 -10.79 7.46 14.76
CA ARG A 220 -12.15 7.13 14.30
C ARG A 220 -13.25 8.01 14.88
N ALA A 221 -13.04 8.57 16.06
CA ALA A 221 -14.04 9.35 16.80
C ALA A 221 -14.08 10.83 16.35
N ARG A 222 -13.96 11.74 17.31
CA ARG A 222 -14.04 13.18 17.04
C ARG A 222 -12.88 13.72 16.22
N LEU A 223 -11.68 13.16 16.38
CA LEU A 223 -10.45 13.67 15.78
C LEU A 223 -10.55 13.71 14.25
N ARG A 224 -11.17 12.72 13.62
CA ARG A 224 -11.35 12.67 12.15
C ARG A 224 -12.08 13.90 11.58
N ARG A 225 -12.92 14.57 12.38
CA ARG A 225 -13.68 15.76 11.98
C ARG A 225 -13.01 17.06 12.43
N GLN A 226 -12.30 17.04 13.55
CA GLN A 226 -11.63 18.21 14.12
C GLN A 226 -10.28 18.45 13.46
N ASP A 227 -9.48 17.40 13.26
CA ASP A 227 -8.17 17.45 12.65
C ASP A 227 -7.93 16.17 11.81
N PRO A 228 -8.31 16.20 10.51
CA PRO A 228 -8.15 15.04 9.63
C PRO A 228 -6.68 14.62 9.43
N ASP A 229 -5.73 15.56 9.48
CA ASP A 229 -4.32 15.27 9.31
C ASP A 229 -3.73 14.58 10.54
N GLU A 230 -4.10 15.02 11.73
CA GLU A 230 -3.74 14.32 12.97
C GLU A 230 -4.43 12.96 13.06
N ALA A 231 -5.70 12.85 12.66
CA ALA A 231 -6.37 11.55 12.57
C ALA A 231 -5.62 10.59 11.66
N LEU A 232 -5.18 11.04 10.49
CA LEU A 232 -4.36 10.25 9.57
C LEU A 232 -3.01 9.88 10.20
N ALA A 233 -2.39 10.79 10.97
CA ALA A 233 -1.13 10.55 11.66
C ALA A 233 -1.27 9.47 12.76
N GLN A 234 -2.41 9.42 13.46
CA GLN A 234 -2.67 8.39 14.48
C GLN A 234 -2.73 6.98 13.89
N TRP A 235 -3.13 6.83 12.63
CA TRP A 235 -3.13 5.53 11.93
C TRP A 235 -1.73 5.01 11.61
N ARG A 236 -0.69 5.85 11.73
CA ARG A 236 0.71 5.43 11.57
C ARG A 236 1.05 4.17 12.39
N ALA A 237 0.43 4.00 13.55
CA ALA A 237 0.62 2.83 14.40
C ALA A 237 0.29 1.50 13.69
N MET A 238 -0.59 1.52 12.67
CA MET A 238 -0.93 0.30 11.90
C MET A 238 0.13 -0.10 10.87
N VAL A 239 1.02 0.81 10.48
CA VAL A 239 2.11 0.55 9.53
C VAL A 239 3.48 0.49 10.19
N ASP A 240 3.56 0.76 11.49
CA ASP A 240 4.83 0.66 12.20
C ASP A 240 5.41 -0.76 11.97
N ALA A 241 6.58 -0.80 11.40
CA ALA A 241 7.29 -1.86 10.65
C ALA A 241 7.17 -3.30 11.16
N ARG A 242 6.53 -3.51 12.27
CA ARG A 242 6.41 -4.82 12.88
C ARG A 242 4.99 -5.31 13.01
N TRP A 243 4.01 -4.39 13.03
CA TRP A 243 2.65 -4.71 13.44
C TRP A 243 1.61 -4.08 12.53
N SER A 244 0.63 -4.84 12.12
CA SER A 244 -0.65 -4.36 11.64
C SER A 244 -1.71 -4.66 12.67
N ILE A 245 -2.55 -3.68 12.94
CA ILE A 245 -3.66 -3.79 13.87
C ILE A 245 -4.95 -3.74 13.07
N VAL A 246 -5.75 -4.79 13.17
CA VAL A 246 -7.01 -4.94 12.45
C VAL A 246 -8.15 -5.24 13.41
N ASP A 247 -9.33 -4.72 13.12
CA ASP A 247 -10.52 -5.10 13.86
C ASP A 247 -10.98 -6.50 13.47
N HIS A 248 -11.50 -7.19 14.45
CA HIS A 248 -12.18 -8.45 14.29
C HIS A 248 -13.48 -8.42 15.11
N TYR A 249 -14.54 -8.95 14.54
CA TYR A 249 -15.81 -9.09 15.22
C TYR A 249 -16.11 -10.57 15.37
N ASP A 250 -16.40 -11.02 16.60
CA ASP A 250 -16.81 -12.39 16.83
C ASP A 250 -18.26 -12.65 16.33
N ARG A 251 -18.75 -13.87 16.51
CA ARG A 251 -20.11 -14.25 16.08
C ARG A 251 -21.20 -13.48 16.83
N ASP A 252 -20.90 -13.01 18.03
CA ASP A 252 -21.82 -12.22 18.86
C ASP A 252 -21.70 -10.73 18.60
N GLY A 253 -20.91 -10.32 17.60
CA GLY A 253 -20.70 -8.93 17.23
C GLY A 253 -19.76 -8.17 18.18
N ARG A 254 -19.07 -8.85 19.08
CA ARG A 254 -18.07 -8.19 19.95
C ARG A 254 -16.83 -7.86 19.15
N ARG A 255 -16.38 -6.64 19.28
CA ARG A 255 -15.16 -6.14 18.64
C ARG A 255 -13.94 -6.56 19.44
N TYR A 256 -12.94 -7.05 18.73
CA TYR A 256 -11.58 -7.27 19.21
C TYR A 256 -10.61 -6.54 18.29
N VAL A 257 -9.43 -6.21 18.80
CA VAL A 257 -8.34 -5.63 18.05
C VAL A 257 -7.23 -6.66 17.95
N ILE A 258 -6.93 -7.09 16.73
CA ILE A 258 -5.94 -8.12 16.47
C ILE A 258 -4.65 -7.48 15.98
N ALA A 259 -3.55 -7.72 16.70
CA ALA A 259 -2.22 -7.32 16.28
C ALA A 259 -1.51 -8.48 15.57
N ARG A 260 -0.91 -8.19 14.42
CA ARG A 260 -0.17 -9.14 13.59
C ARG A 260 1.16 -8.58 13.17
N GLN A 261 2.16 -9.44 13.12
CA GLN A 261 3.43 -9.05 12.52
C GLN A 261 3.25 -8.88 11.00
N ASN A 262 3.65 -7.73 10.50
CA ASN A 262 3.54 -7.36 9.09
C ASN A 262 4.84 -6.73 8.59
N GLN A 263 5.96 -7.40 8.78
CA GLN A 263 7.26 -6.91 8.32
C GLN A 263 7.38 -7.14 6.82
N PRO A 264 7.81 -6.13 6.05
CA PRO A 264 8.24 -6.34 4.68
C PRO A 264 9.51 -7.20 4.67
N GLU A 265 9.55 -8.18 3.77
CA GLU A 265 10.68 -9.10 3.61
C GLU A 265 11.21 -9.04 2.17
N PRO A 266 11.99 -8.02 1.83
CA PRO A 266 12.56 -7.89 0.50
C PRO A 266 13.60 -8.97 0.24
N ARG A 267 13.62 -9.49 -0.99
CA ARG A 267 14.61 -10.45 -1.47
C ARG A 267 15.92 -9.73 -1.81
N LEU A 268 16.76 -9.53 -0.80
CA LEU A 268 18.04 -8.85 -0.92
C LEU A 268 19.16 -9.68 -0.30
N PRO A 269 20.45 -9.40 -0.62
CA PRO A 269 21.59 -10.17 -0.14
C PRO A 269 21.58 -10.41 1.37
N GLY A 270 21.98 -11.63 1.78
CA GLY A 270 22.01 -12.04 3.18
C GLY A 270 23.06 -11.30 4.04
N SER A 271 24.02 -10.61 3.42
CA SER A 271 24.99 -9.73 4.09
C SER A 271 24.34 -8.53 4.77
N LEU A 272 23.14 -8.15 4.36
CA LEU A 272 22.35 -7.09 4.97
C LEU A 272 21.52 -7.62 6.13
N THR A 273 21.41 -6.85 7.22
CA THR A 273 20.45 -7.12 8.29
C THR A 273 19.02 -7.00 7.75
N LEU A 274 18.04 -7.57 8.43
CA LEU A 274 16.63 -7.45 8.04
C LEU A 274 16.23 -5.97 7.87
N ARG A 275 16.64 -5.09 8.78
CA ARG A 275 16.29 -3.67 8.75
C ARG A 275 16.96 -2.96 7.56
N GLU A 276 18.21 -3.25 7.27
CA GLU A 276 18.89 -2.73 6.07
C GLU A 276 18.20 -3.21 4.80
N ARG A 277 17.81 -4.49 4.71
CA ARG A 277 17.05 -5.01 3.56
C ARG A 277 15.73 -4.28 3.38
N GLN A 278 14.98 -4.04 4.45
CA GLN A 278 13.72 -3.29 4.40
C GLN A 278 13.93 -1.88 3.86
N VAL A 279 14.90 -1.15 4.44
CA VAL A 279 15.20 0.23 4.03
C VAL A 279 15.68 0.28 2.58
N VAL A 280 16.61 -0.61 2.19
CA VAL A 280 17.10 -0.71 0.81
C VAL A 280 15.98 -1.08 -0.15
N GLY A 281 15.11 -2.02 0.23
CA GLY A 281 13.95 -2.42 -0.59
C GLY A 281 13.05 -1.24 -0.95
N PHE A 282 12.68 -0.44 0.03
CA PHE A 282 11.87 0.76 -0.23
C PHE A 282 12.62 1.88 -0.95
N ALA A 283 13.90 2.06 -0.65
CA ALA A 283 14.74 3.03 -1.36
C ALA A 283 14.90 2.67 -2.84
N ALA A 284 15.05 1.40 -3.16
CA ALA A 284 15.13 0.91 -4.53
C ALA A 284 13.79 1.01 -5.28
N LEU A 285 12.67 1.02 -4.56
CA LEU A 285 11.36 1.42 -5.08
C LEU A 285 11.21 2.95 -5.21
N GLY A 286 12.27 3.73 -5.02
CA GLY A 286 12.28 5.19 -5.19
C GLY A 286 11.61 5.97 -4.05
N ARG A 287 11.29 5.34 -2.91
CA ARG A 287 10.66 6.03 -1.78
C ARG A 287 11.61 7.06 -1.14
N SER A 288 11.08 8.22 -0.75
CA SER A 288 11.83 9.20 0.02
C SER A 288 12.14 8.69 1.44
N ASN A 289 13.18 9.22 2.09
CA ASN A 289 13.49 8.85 3.48
C ASN A 289 12.30 9.12 4.41
N LYS A 290 11.59 10.23 4.21
CA LYS A 290 10.37 10.59 4.96
C LYS A 290 9.30 9.50 4.84
N LEU A 291 9.05 9.00 3.64
CA LEU A 291 8.05 7.96 3.42
C LEU A 291 8.49 6.60 3.95
N ILE A 292 9.78 6.26 3.79
CA ILE A 292 10.36 5.04 4.37
C ILE A 292 10.29 5.09 5.90
N ALA A 293 10.63 6.24 6.48
CA ALA A 293 10.55 6.48 7.92
C ALA A 293 9.12 6.29 8.44
N TYR A 294 8.14 6.85 7.73
CA TYR A 294 6.72 6.66 8.04
C TYR A 294 6.32 5.18 7.98
N GLU A 295 6.69 4.48 6.89
CA GLU A 295 6.32 3.07 6.67
C GLU A 295 6.99 2.12 7.66
N LEU A 296 8.24 2.38 8.02
CA LEU A 296 9.02 1.54 8.91
C LEU A 296 8.99 1.94 10.39
N GLY A 297 8.27 3.03 10.73
CA GLY A 297 8.22 3.55 12.11
C GLY A 297 9.59 3.99 12.65
N LEU A 298 10.42 4.57 11.79
CA LEU A 298 11.78 5.04 12.12
C LEU A 298 11.90 6.55 11.94
N SER A 299 12.98 7.13 12.44
CA SER A 299 13.35 8.50 12.09
C SER A 299 14.04 8.57 10.73
N GLU A 300 13.95 9.71 10.05
CA GLU A 300 14.64 9.92 8.76
C GLU A 300 16.18 9.78 8.91
N SER A 301 16.73 10.17 10.05
CA SER A 301 18.15 9.99 10.36
C SER A 301 18.54 8.50 10.48
N ALA A 302 17.67 7.68 11.09
CA ALA A 302 17.88 6.24 11.15
C ALA A 302 17.84 5.61 9.75
N ILE A 303 16.93 6.07 8.87
CA ILE A 303 16.89 5.62 7.47
C ILE A 303 18.19 5.97 6.74
N ALA A 304 18.70 7.20 6.89
CA ALA A 304 19.98 7.61 6.29
C ALA A 304 21.14 6.73 6.77
N THR A 305 21.17 6.43 8.07
CA THR A 305 22.18 5.54 8.67
C THR A 305 22.11 4.13 8.11
N HIS A 306 20.90 3.53 8.02
CA HIS A 306 20.74 2.20 7.45
C HIS A 306 21.13 2.13 5.98
N LEU A 307 20.83 3.17 5.17
CA LEU A 307 21.26 3.24 3.77
C LEU A 307 22.78 3.35 3.66
N SER A 308 23.42 4.16 4.48
CA SER A 308 24.87 4.29 4.50
C SER A 308 25.56 2.97 4.88
N ASN A 309 25.08 2.29 5.91
CA ASN A 309 25.61 1.01 6.34
C ASN A 309 25.41 -0.08 5.28
N ALA A 310 24.23 -0.12 4.65
CA ALA A 310 23.96 -1.06 3.55
C ALA A 310 24.88 -0.81 2.35
N ALA A 311 25.07 0.45 1.95
CA ALA A 311 25.96 0.82 0.85
C ALA A 311 27.40 0.34 1.13
N LYS A 312 27.92 0.62 2.35
CA LYS A 312 29.26 0.15 2.77
C LYS A 312 29.40 -1.37 2.69
N LYS A 313 28.42 -2.13 3.20
CA LYS A 313 28.42 -3.60 3.18
C LYS A 313 28.37 -4.19 1.77
N LEU A 314 27.80 -3.47 0.82
CA LEU A 314 27.66 -3.87 -0.58
C LEU A 314 28.79 -3.31 -1.47
N GLY A 315 29.73 -2.55 -0.92
CA GLY A 315 30.82 -1.91 -1.69
C GLY A 315 30.32 -0.79 -2.61
N LEU A 316 29.20 -0.15 -2.28
CA LEU A 316 28.58 0.92 -3.06
C LEU A 316 28.88 2.30 -2.43
N HIS A 317 29.04 3.34 -3.26
CA HIS A 317 29.53 4.64 -2.80
C HIS A 317 28.42 5.68 -2.60
N SER A 318 27.22 5.41 -3.12
CA SER A 318 26.13 6.37 -3.04
C SER A 318 24.74 5.70 -2.97
N ARG A 319 23.74 6.46 -2.47
CA ARG A 319 22.33 6.07 -2.53
C ARG A 319 21.87 5.82 -3.98
N VAL A 320 22.34 6.64 -4.93
CA VAL A 320 21.95 6.51 -6.34
C VAL A 320 22.44 5.20 -6.90
N GLU A 321 23.67 4.82 -6.60
CA GLU A 321 24.25 3.54 -6.99
C GLU A 321 23.51 2.36 -6.35
N LEU A 322 23.19 2.45 -5.05
CA LEU A 322 22.40 1.45 -4.34
C LEU A 322 21.01 1.27 -4.95
N VAL A 323 20.29 2.36 -5.22
CA VAL A 323 18.97 2.32 -5.86
C VAL A 323 19.07 1.69 -7.26
N ARG A 324 20.05 2.08 -8.07
CA ARG A 324 20.27 1.51 -9.41
C ARG A 324 20.57 0.01 -9.38
N SER A 325 21.40 -0.42 -8.44
CA SER A 325 21.78 -1.83 -8.31
C SER A 325 20.58 -2.75 -7.99
N PHE A 326 19.55 -2.23 -7.36
CA PHE A 326 18.39 -3.01 -6.94
C PHE A 326 17.07 -2.62 -7.61
N ALA A 327 17.02 -1.60 -8.45
CA ALA A 327 15.79 -1.13 -9.10
C ALA A 327 15.05 -2.21 -9.93
N GLY A 328 15.74 -3.24 -10.41
CA GLY A 328 15.13 -4.35 -11.17
C GLY A 328 14.79 -5.59 -10.34
N THR A 329 15.14 -5.63 -9.05
CA THR A 329 15.08 -6.85 -8.22
C THR A 329 13.66 -7.14 -7.70
N PHE A 330 12.73 -6.18 -7.78
CA PHE A 330 11.39 -6.24 -7.19
C PHE A 330 10.30 -6.66 -8.17
N THR A 331 10.67 -7.24 -9.30
CA THR A 331 9.72 -7.96 -10.13
C THR A 331 9.41 -9.32 -9.48
N ALA A 332 8.13 -9.67 -9.39
CA ALA A 332 7.74 -10.96 -8.85
C ALA A 332 8.37 -12.10 -9.70
N PRO A 333 8.71 -13.25 -9.09
CA PRO A 333 9.24 -14.38 -9.84
C PRO A 333 8.27 -14.77 -10.95
N LYS A 334 8.79 -15.15 -12.12
CA LYS A 334 7.97 -15.71 -13.20
C LYS A 334 7.26 -16.96 -12.65
N THR A 335 5.96 -16.89 -12.47
CA THR A 335 5.13 -18.10 -12.49
C THR A 335 5.01 -18.49 -13.94
N ASN A 336 5.02 -19.77 -14.29
CA ASN A 336 5.00 -20.32 -15.66
C ASN A 336 3.80 -19.78 -16.47
N GLY A 337 3.91 -18.55 -16.97
CA GLY A 337 2.92 -17.84 -17.77
C GLY A 337 3.50 -16.55 -18.34
N PRO A 338 2.97 -16.05 -19.47
CA PRO A 338 3.50 -14.87 -20.12
C PRO A 338 3.30 -13.64 -19.23
N CYS A 339 4.38 -12.95 -18.97
CA CYS A 339 4.43 -11.53 -18.60
C CYS A 339 5.10 -10.81 -19.75
#